data_1ad2379d7368cb2e5dcf0f6ebead0619
#
_entry.id   1ad2379d7368cb2e5dcf0f6ebead0619
#
_cell.length_a   1.000
_cell.length_b   1.000
_cell.length_c   1.000
_cell.angle_alpha   90.00
_cell.angle_beta   90.00
_cell.angle_gamma   90.00
#
_symmetry.space_group_name_H-M   'P 1'
#
loop_
_entity.id
_entity.type
_entity.pdbx_description
1 polymer ?
#
loop_
_entity_poly.entity_id
_entity_poly.type
_entity_poly.pdbx_seq_one_letter_code
_entity_poly.pdbx_strand_id
1 'polypeptide(L)'
;MDKKKVKDYMTYDVVTVDAHGTVKDVIDTIKKTHHDGFPVVENSNRVVGYVSARDILFAHPSTPVEQVMSRHLIVADPEMSVNDAARVIFRSGIQKLPVLNEKNELIGIISNADVIRSQIEHVSPEKVFKLMETLKKLYGIEPILRRGSVPIDELLPTQSKIYEDELEGRIYEIKKGLAEPLIVVRRPGRWILVDGHHRAIAAKRLGIKNLDAYIIEIRDNIELGMERTARALNLNSLDDIKVLDYARHPLVALTHRQVGHG
;
A
#
# COMPACT_ATOMS: atom_id res chain seq x y z
N MET A 1 -14.90 16.72 5.31
CA MET A 1 -13.96 15.65 4.95
C MET A 1 -12.70 16.31 4.43
N ASP A 2 -11.62 16.24 5.19
CA ASP A 2 -10.34 16.77 4.73
C ASP A 2 -9.88 15.98 3.50
N LYS A 3 -9.69 16.68 2.38
CA LYS A 3 -9.21 16.05 1.14
C LYS A 3 -7.74 15.68 1.36
N LYS A 4 -7.39 14.40 1.25
CA LYS A 4 -6.00 13.94 1.27
C LYS A 4 -5.18 14.69 0.24
N LYS A 5 -4.06 15.25 0.66
CA LYS A 5 -3.19 16.09 -0.15
C LYS A 5 -1.97 15.30 -0.63
N VAL A 6 -1.39 15.72 -1.74
CA VAL A 6 -0.20 15.12 -2.31
C VAL A 6 0.94 15.05 -1.29
N LYS A 7 1.17 16.12 -0.51
CA LYS A 7 2.20 16.18 0.54
C LYS A 7 2.09 15.07 1.60
N ASP A 8 0.88 14.55 1.84
CA ASP A 8 0.65 13.52 2.86
C ASP A 8 1.09 12.12 2.39
N TYR A 9 1.28 11.94 1.07
CA TYR A 9 1.54 10.63 0.43
C TYR A 9 2.79 10.60 -0.44
N MET A 10 3.36 11.75 -0.82
CA MET A 10 4.56 11.83 -1.65
C MET A 10 5.79 11.27 -0.94
N THR A 11 6.75 10.80 -1.71
CA THR A 11 8.10 10.49 -1.25
C THR A 11 8.93 11.76 -1.23
N TYR A 12 9.56 12.09 -0.10
CA TYR A 12 10.36 13.29 0.09
C TYR A 12 11.81 13.12 -0.37
N ASP A 13 12.39 11.92 -0.17
CA ASP A 13 13.76 11.61 -0.58
C ASP A 13 13.78 11.16 -2.05
N VAL A 14 13.89 12.13 -2.94
CA VAL A 14 13.81 11.92 -4.38
C VAL A 14 15.21 11.82 -4.99
N VAL A 15 15.48 10.72 -5.67
CA VAL A 15 16.69 10.58 -6.47
C VAL A 15 16.55 11.44 -7.72
N THR A 16 17.53 12.32 -7.94
CA THR A 16 17.60 13.26 -9.07
C THR A 16 18.84 13.06 -9.90
N VAL A 17 18.86 13.67 -11.08
CA VAL A 17 20.03 13.73 -11.98
C VAL A 17 20.35 15.19 -12.27
N ASP A 18 21.65 15.53 -12.33
CA ASP A 18 22.11 16.87 -12.68
C ASP A 18 21.91 17.13 -14.19
N ALA A 19 21.40 18.30 -14.53
CA ALA A 19 21.24 18.72 -15.94
C ALA A 19 22.55 18.75 -16.72
N HIS A 20 23.65 19.08 -16.06
CA HIS A 20 24.99 19.12 -16.63
C HIS A 20 25.70 17.75 -16.66
N GLY A 21 25.03 16.70 -16.12
CA GLY A 21 25.52 15.33 -16.19
C GLY A 21 25.39 14.71 -17.58
N THR A 22 25.78 13.46 -17.69
CA THR A 22 25.76 12.68 -18.94
C THR A 22 24.76 11.54 -18.89
N VAL A 23 24.41 10.97 -20.04
CA VAL A 23 23.61 9.74 -20.15
C VAL A 23 24.21 8.59 -19.33
N LYS A 24 25.54 8.52 -19.22
CA LYS A 24 26.23 7.55 -18.38
C LYS A 24 25.84 7.68 -16.91
N ASP A 25 25.75 8.89 -16.40
CA ASP A 25 25.36 9.15 -15.01
C ASP A 25 23.92 8.70 -14.75
N VAL A 26 23.02 8.90 -15.74
CA VAL A 26 21.64 8.38 -15.68
C VAL A 26 21.64 6.85 -15.63
N ILE A 27 22.41 6.19 -16.51
CA ILE A 27 22.51 4.71 -16.55
C ILE A 27 23.03 4.16 -15.22
N ASP A 28 24.06 4.78 -14.65
CA ASP A 28 24.65 4.36 -13.38
C ASP A 28 23.64 4.58 -12.22
N THR A 29 22.85 5.64 -12.26
CA THR A 29 21.78 5.91 -11.30
C THR A 29 20.64 4.88 -11.41
N ILE A 30 20.23 4.51 -12.64
CA ILE A 30 19.24 3.43 -12.87
C ILE A 30 19.72 2.13 -12.25
N LYS A 31 20.97 1.72 -12.52
CA LYS A 31 21.56 0.49 -11.98
C LYS A 31 21.62 0.47 -10.46
N LYS A 32 21.92 1.60 -9.85
CA LYS A 32 22.07 1.76 -8.39
C LYS A 32 20.70 1.75 -7.67
N THR A 33 19.68 2.39 -8.26
CA THR A 33 18.41 2.65 -7.58
C THR A 33 17.25 1.79 -8.04
N HIS A 34 17.40 1.11 -9.18
CA HIS A 34 16.35 0.36 -9.87
C HIS A 34 15.11 1.21 -10.27
N HIS A 35 15.27 2.53 -10.31
CA HIS A 35 14.27 3.45 -10.85
C HIS A 35 14.44 3.58 -12.37
N ASP A 36 13.34 3.82 -13.07
CA ASP A 36 13.26 3.92 -14.53
C ASP A 36 13.29 5.36 -15.06
N GLY A 37 13.30 6.35 -14.16
CA GLY A 37 13.36 7.75 -14.53
C GLY A 37 13.48 8.70 -13.34
N PHE A 38 14.00 9.91 -13.61
CA PHE A 38 14.40 10.87 -12.60
C PHE A 38 14.05 12.30 -12.98
N PRO A 39 13.64 13.15 -12.03
CA PRO A 39 13.67 14.60 -12.22
C PRO A 39 15.10 15.07 -12.49
N VAL A 40 15.24 15.96 -13.45
CA VAL A 40 16.52 16.61 -13.78
C VAL A 40 16.53 17.98 -13.10
N VAL A 41 17.57 18.24 -12.32
CA VAL A 41 17.68 19.44 -11.50
C VAL A 41 18.91 20.27 -11.84
N GLU A 42 18.81 21.57 -11.63
CA GLU A 42 19.91 22.55 -11.65
C GLU A 42 19.92 23.32 -10.31
N ASN A 43 21.04 23.94 -9.99
CA ASN A 43 21.18 24.99 -8.96
C ASN A 43 20.24 24.82 -7.75
N SER A 44 20.64 24.02 -6.76
CA SER A 44 19.89 23.88 -5.50
C SER A 44 18.48 23.29 -5.61
N ASN A 45 18.27 22.30 -6.50
CA ASN A 45 17.03 21.51 -6.57
C ASN A 45 15.91 22.09 -7.47
N ARG A 46 16.20 23.08 -8.32
CA ARG A 46 15.26 23.56 -9.32
C ARG A 46 15.07 22.52 -10.42
N VAL A 47 13.85 22.08 -10.67
CA VAL A 47 13.56 21.09 -11.70
C VAL A 47 13.52 21.76 -13.06
N VAL A 48 14.34 21.24 -14.01
CA VAL A 48 14.44 21.74 -15.39
C VAL A 48 14.03 20.72 -16.44
N GLY A 49 13.85 19.45 -16.05
CA GLY A 49 13.46 18.39 -16.95
C GLY A 49 13.13 17.08 -16.22
N TYR A 50 12.83 16.07 -17.01
CA TYR A 50 12.68 14.69 -16.59
C TYR A 50 13.38 13.79 -17.60
N VAL A 51 14.14 12.81 -17.14
CA VAL A 51 14.80 11.82 -18.00
C VAL A 51 14.39 10.40 -17.58
N SER A 52 14.02 9.59 -18.55
CA SER A 52 13.67 8.19 -18.35
C SER A 52 14.63 7.25 -19.07
N ALA A 53 14.60 5.96 -18.71
CA ALA A 53 15.34 4.93 -19.43
C ALA A 53 15.01 4.90 -20.92
N ARG A 54 13.78 5.25 -21.32
CA ARG A 54 13.35 5.32 -22.71
C ARG A 54 14.06 6.43 -23.49
N ASP A 55 14.25 7.58 -22.83
CA ASP A 55 14.86 8.76 -23.48
C ASP A 55 16.34 8.54 -23.81
N ILE A 56 17.01 7.65 -23.09
CA ILE A 56 18.46 7.37 -23.26
C ILE A 56 18.76 6.10 -24.06
N LEU A 57 17.74 5.35 -24.52
CA LEU A 57 17.88 4.02 -25.13
C LEU A 57 18.84 4.01 -26.32
N PHE A 58 18.85 5.08 -27.14
CA PHE A 58 19.69 5.21 -28.32
C PHE A 58 20.74 6.33 -28.21
N ALA A 59 20.88 6.92 -27.02
CA ALA A 59 21.83 8.00 -26.80
C ALA A 59 23.23 7.45 -26.46
N HIS A 60 24.25 8.16 -26.91
CA HIS A 60 25.63 7.81 -26.55
C HIS A 60 25.88 8.13 -25.07
N PRO A 61 26.63 7.31 -24.31
CA PRO A 61 26.87 7.53 -22.87
C PRO A 61 27.44 8.91 -22.51
N SER A 62 28.20 9.55 -23.43
CA SER A 62 28.75 10.89 -23.22
C SER A 62 27.79 12.02 -23.60
N THR A 63 26.60 11.73 -24.08
CA THR A 63 25.59 12.76 -24.42
C THR A 63 25.16 13.50 -23.16
N PRO A 64 25.13 14.85 -23.17
CA PRO A 64 24.61 15.63 -22.05
C PRO A 64 23.12 15.31 -21.75
N VAL A 65 22.74 15.26 -20.48
CA VAL A 65 21.37 14.97 -20.04
C VAL A 65 20.38 15.98 -20.60
N GLU A 66 20.76 17.26 -20.67
CA GLU A 66 19.94 18.35 -21.20
C GLU A 66 19.49 18.18 -22.66
N GLN A 67 20.21 17.34 -23.45
CA GLN A 67 19.86 17.04 -24.84
C GLN A 67 18.86 15.92 -25.00
N VAL A 68 18.74 15.06 -23.99
CA VAL A 68 17.84 13.89 -24.02
C VAL A 68 16.63 14.01 -23.08
N MET A 69 16.70 14.89 -22.07
CA MET A 69 15.61 15.10 -21.13
C MET A 69 14.38 15.71 -21.78
N SER A 70 13.21 15.36 -21.30
CA SER A 70 11.96 16.07 -21.60
C SER A 70 11.90 17.36 -20.78
N ARG A 71 11.68 18.49 -21.44
CA ARG A 71 11.46 19.79 -20.79
C ARG A 71 9.96 20.05 -20.54
N HIS A 72 9.09 19.24 -21.13
CA HIS A 72 7.65 19.35 -20.93
C HIS A 72 7.26 18.57 -19.69
N LEU A 73 7.22 19.26 -18.55
CA LEU A 73 6.98 18.65 -17.25
C LEU A 73 5.50 18.74 -16.88
N ILE A 74 4.96 17.61 -16.46
CA ILE A 74 3.72 17.58 -15.71
C ILE A 74 4.09 17.37 -14.24
N VAL A 75 3.72 18.32 -13.40
CA VAL A 75 4.09 18.37 -11.98
C VAL A 75 2.85 18.40 -11.08
N ALA A 76 3.03 18.10 -9.83
CA ALA A 76 1.99 18.23 -8.81
C ALA A 76 2.34 19.36 -7.82
N ASP A 77 1.31 20.01 -7.30
CA ASP A 77 1.39 20.91 -6.17
C ASP A 77 1.23 20.11 -4.86
N PRO A 78 1.97 20.39 -3.77
CA PRO A 78 1.85 19.69 -2.50
C PRO A 78 0.44 19.77 -1.87
N GLU A 79 -0.29 20.85 -2.13
CA GLU A 79 -1.65 21.07 -1.65
C GLU A 79 -2.73 20.49 -2.57
N MET A 80 -2.36 19.99 -3.77
CA MET A 80 -3.26 19.29 -4.68
C MET A 80 -3.86 18.06 -4.00
N SER A 81 -5.13 17.72 -4.32
CA SER A 81 -5.72 16.49 -3.83
C SER A 81 -5.08 15.25 -4.50
N VAL A 82 -4.90 14.15 -3.75
CA VAL A 82 -4.39 12.89 -4.34
C VAL A 82 -5.29 12.39 -5.48
N ASN A 83 -6.59 12.63 -5.42
CA ASN A 83 -7.51 12.27 -6.49
C ASN A 83 -7.27 13.07 -7.78
N ASP A 84 -6.89 14.35 -7.67
CA ASP A 84 -6.56 15.16 -8.85
C ASP A 84 -5.21 14.74 -9.42
N ALA A 85 -4.21 14.47 -8.57
CA ALA A 85 -2.95 13.87 -9.01
C ALA A 85 -3.17 12.52 -9.73
N ALA A 86 -4.04 11.66 -9.21
CA ALA A 86 -4.44 10.41 -9.84
C ALA A 86 -5.03 10.61 -11.24
N ARG A 87 -5.90 11.60 -11.41
CA ARG A 87 -6.49 11.94 -12.72
C ARG A 87 -5.43 12.42 -13.70
N VAL A 88 -4.48 13.23 -13.24
CA VAL A 88 -3.36 13.71 -14.08
C VAL A 88 -2.51 12.52 -14.53
N ILE A 89 -2.08 11.67 -13.60
CA ILE A 89 -1.30 10.46 -13.89
C ILE A 89 -2.03 9.58 -14.92
N PHE A 90 -3.31 9.29 -14.68
CA PHE A 90 -4.10 8.42 -15.55
C PHE A 90 -4.28 8.99 -16.96
N ARG A 91 -4.58 10.30 -17.09
CA ARG A 91 -4.83 10.95 -18.39
C ARG A 91 -3.57 11.17 -19.20
N SER A 92 -2.46 11.46 -18.53
CA SER A 92 -1.17 11.70 -19.21
C SER A 92 -0.40 10.43 -19.54
N GLY A 93 -0.79 9.27 -18.95
CA GLY A 93 -0.09 8.01 -19.12
C GLY A 93 1.28 7.95 -18.43
N ILE A 94 1.62 8.95 -17.62
CA ILE A 94 2.84 8.97 -16.83
C ILE A 94 2.63 8.23 -15.50
N GLN A 95 3.71 7.75 -14.90
CA GLN A 95 3.60 6.95 -13.67
C GLN A 95 3.95 7.73 -12.40
N LYS A 96 4.64 8.85 -12.55
CA LYS A 96 5.17 9.66 -11.44
C LYS A 96 5.08 11.14 -11.78
N LEU A 97 4.75 11.97 -10.78
CA LEU A 97 4.74 13.43 -10.88
C LEU A 97 5.76 14.01 -9.89
N PRO A 98 6.75 14.77 -10.35
CA PRO A 98 7.53 15.61 -9.46
C PRO A 98 6.61 16.58 -8.72
N VAL A 99 6.84 16.78 -7.43
CA VAL A 99 6.10 17.72 -6.59
C VAL A 99 6.97 18.92 -6.34
N LEU A 100 6.48 20.09 -6.74
CA LEU A 100 7.26 21.34 -6.66
C LEU A 100 6.61 22.31 -5.68
N ASN A 101 7.45 23.13 -5.04
CA ASN A 101 6.99 24.28 -4.28
C ASN A 101 6.77 25.50 -5.19
N GLU A 102 6.32 26.61 -4.61
CA GLU A 102 6.07 27.89 -5.32
C GLU A 102 7.31 28.46 -6.03
N LYS A 103 8.53 28.03 -5.64
CA LYS A 103 9.81 28.45 -6.26
C LYS A 103 10.27 27.49 -7.38
N ASN A 104 9.44 26.53 -7.78
CA ASN A 104 9.78 25.45 -8.71
C ASN A 104 10.93 24.54 -8.22
N GLU A 105 11.12 24.43 -6.90
CA GLU A 105 12.07 23.51 -6.30
C GLU A 105 11.40 22.16 -6.04
N LEU A 106 12.12 21.06 -6.26
CA LEU A 106 11.65 19.72 -6.00
C LEU A 106 11.54 19.46 -4.50
N ILE A 107 10.35 19.15 -4.03
CA ILE A 107 10.09 18.82 -2.63
C ILE A 107 9.61 17.38 -2.43
N GLY A 108 9.31 16.66 -3.51
CA GLY A 108 8.86 15.27 -3.45
C GLY A 108 8.52 14.71 -4.82
N ILE A 109 8.07 13.47 -4.82
CA ILE A 109 7.52 12.79 -5.99
C ILE A 109 6.30 11.97 -5.58
N ILE A 110 5.23 12.00 -6.37
CA ILE A 110 4.04 11.16 -6.16
C ILE A 110 3.87 10.20 -7.33
N SER A 111 3.62 8.94 -7.04
CA SER A 111 3.52 7.85 -8.02
C SER A 111 2.14 7.18 -8.01
N ASN A 112 1.88 6.32 -9.01
CA ASN A 112 0.72 5.42 -9.02
C ASN A 112 0.60 4.62 -7.72
N ALA A 113 1.72 4.11 -7.18
CA ALA A 113 1.73 3.33 -5.94
C ALA A 113 1.26 4.17 -4.75
N ASP A 114 1.66 5.45 -4.68
CA ASP A 114 1.22 6.36 -3.61
C ASP A 114 -0.27 6.67 -3.70
N VAL A 115 -0.79 6.84 -4.92
CA VAL A 115 -2.23 7.01 -5.18
C VAL A 115 -3.00 5.76 -4.71
N ILE A 116 -2.55 4.57 -5.10
CA ILE A 116 -3.17 3.31 -4.68
C ILE A 116 -3.11 3.18 -3.15
N ARG A 117 -1.93 3.44 -2.53
CA ARG A 117 -1.77 3.44 -1.07
C ARG A 117 -2.77 4.38 -0.40
N SER A 118 -2.97 5.58 -0.92
CA SER A 118 -3.93 6.54 -0.38
C SER A 118 -5.38 6.03 -0.41
N GLN A 119 -5.75 5.26 -1.42
CA GLN A 119 -7.09 4.65 -1.53
C GLN A 119 -7.25 3.47 -0.57
N ILE A 120 -6.22 2.64 -0.44
CA ILE A 120 -6.20 1.50 0.46
C ILE A 120 -6.34 1.97 1.93
N GLU A 121 -5.59 3.00 2.32
CA GLU A 121 -5.68 3.58 3.67
C GLU A 121 -7.06 4.17 4.03
N HIS A 122 -7.92 4.41 3.04
CA HIS A 122 -9.33 4.80 3.28
C HIS A 122 -10.23 3.61 3.58
N VAL A 123 -9.91 2.44 3.06
CA VAL A 123 -10.79 1.27 3.18
C VAL A 123 -10.85 0.77 4.61
N SER A 124 -9.71 0.75 5.33
CA SER A 124 -9.66 0.24 6.70
C SER A 124 -10.44 1.07 7.71
N PRO A 125 -10.31 2.41 7.78
CA PRO A 125 -11.14 3.22 8.67
C PRO A 125 -12.64 3.12 8.36
N GLU A 126 -13.05 3.11 7.09
CA GLU A 126 -14.46 2.99 6.71
C GLU A 126 -15.05 1.63 7.14
N LYS A 127 -14.32 0.54 6.92
CA LYS A 127 -14.71 -0.79 7.42
C LYS A 127 -14.87 -0.81 8.92
N VAL A 128 -13.95 -0.18 9.65
CA VAL A 128 -14.00 -0.08 11.12
C VAL A 128 -15.26 0.63 11.58
N PHE A 129 -15.56 1.82 11.02
CA PHE A 129 -16.75 2.57 11.38
C PHE A 129 -18.03 1.81 11.06
N LYS A 130 -18.13 1.18 9.89
CA LYS A 130 -19.27 0.36 9.49
C LYS A 130 -19.47 -0.83 10.43
N LEU A 131 -18.38 -1.47 10.86
CA LEU A 131 -18.45 -2.55 11.84
C LEU A 131 -18.93 -2.04 13.20
N MET A 132 -18.42 -0.92 13.68
CA MET A 132 -18.85 -0.31 14.95
C MET A 132 -20.36 0.01 14.94
N GLU A 133 -20.85 0.63 13.85
CA GLU A 133 -22.29 0.89 13.68
C GLU A 133 -23.12 -0.41 13.67
N THR A 134 -22.61 -1.46 13.02
CA THR A 134 -23.28 -2.76 12.98
C THR A 134 -23.34 -3.37 14.38
N LEU A 135 -22.26 -3.35 15.14
CA LEU A 135 -22.20 -3.83 16.51
C LEU A 135 -23.17 -3.05 17.43
N LYS A 136 -23.20 -1.73 17.29
CA LYS A 136 -24.13 -0.87 18.01
C LYS A 136 -25.59 -1.23 17.70
N LYS A 137 -25.94 -1.40 16.43
CA LYS A 137 -27.32 -1.74 16.00
C LYS A 137 -27.75 -3.13 16.43
N LEU A 138 -26.86 -4.14 16.32
CA LEU A 138 -27.22 -5.54 16.61
C LEU A 138 -27.25 -5.88 18.11
N TYR A 139 -26.38 -5.23 18.89
CA TYR A 139 -26.18 -5.61 20.30
C TYR A 139 -26.51 -4.49 21.29
N GLY A 140 -26.84 -3.27 20.81
CA GLY A 140 -27.15 -2.14 21.69
C GLY A 140 -25.96 -1.63 22.52
N ILE A 141 -24.72 -1.87 22.05
CA ILE A 141 -23.48 -1.53 22.74
C ILE A 141 -22.85 -0.27 22.18
N GLU A 142 -21.98 0.37 22.96
CA GLU A 142 -21.17 1.52 22.51
C GLU A 142 -19.69 1.09 22.38
N PRO A 143 -19.26 0.63 21.19
CA PRO A 143 -17.88 0.21 20.97
C PRO A 143 -16.94 1.42 20.95
N ILE A 144 -15.73 1.25 21.50
CA ILE A 144 -14.69 2.29 21.55
C ILE A 144 -13.59 1.91 20.56
N LEU A 145 -13.24 2.84 19.67
CA LEU A 145 -12.13 2.65 18.74
C LEU A 145 -10.81 3.06 19.39
N ARG A 146 -9.81 2.17 19.29
CA ARG A 146 -8.41 2.45 19.66
C ARG A 146 -7.49 2.01 18.52
N ARG A 147 -6.29 2.54 18.49
CA ARG A 147 -5.18 2.03 17.67
C ARG A 147 -4.08 1.55 18.61
N GLY A 148 -3.51 0.40 18.31
CA GLY A 148 -2.46 -0.19 19.13
C GLY A 148 -1.93 -1.48 18.55
N SER A 149 -0.98 -2.09 19.24
CA SER A 149 -0.39 -3.38 18.88
C SER A 149 -1.14 -4.52 19.55
N VAL A 150 -1.38 -5.62 18.82
CA VAL A 150 -2.12 -6.79 19.29
C VAL A 150 -1.28 -8.05 19.23
N PRO A 151 -1.36 -8.94 20.22
CA PRO A 151 -0.64 -10.22 20.24
C PRO A 151 -1.25 -11.17 19.22
N ILE A 152 -0.43 -11.66 18.27
CA ILE A 152 -0.89 -12.50 17.16
C ILE A 152 -1.35 -13.87 17.65
N ASP A 153 -0.66 -14.44 18.62
CA ASP A 153 -0.94 -15.79 19.11
C ASP A 153 -2.25 -15.88 19.91
N GLU A 154 -2.83 -14.74 20.33
CA GLU A 154 -4.10 -14.68 21.06
C GLU A 154 -5.32 -14.41 20.17
N LEU A 155 -5.09 -14.22 18.86
CA LEU A 155 -6.17 -13.87 17.93
C LEU A 155 -7.06 -15.07 17.61
N LEU A 156 -8.36 -14.90 17.85
CA LEU A 156 -9.41 -15.79 17.37
C LEU A 156 -9.78 -15.41 15.92
N PRO A 157 -9.47 -16.25 14.92
CA PRO A 157 -9.81 -15.93 13.54
C PRO A 157 -11.30 -16.12 13.27
N THR A 158 -11.82 -15.37 12.30
CA THR A 158 -13.21 -15.49 11.82
C THR A 158 -13.30 -16.05 10.39
N GLN A 159 -12.14 -16.33 9.78
CA GLN A 159 -12.02 -16.93 8.45
C GLN A 159 -11.23 -18.22 8.53
N SER A 160 -11.75 -19.29 7.91
CA SER A 160 -11.17 -20.64 7.98
C SER A 160 -10.18 -20.97 6.86
N LYS A 161 -10.09 -20.12 5.84
CA LYS A 161 -9.26 -20.37 4.65
C LYS A 161 -8.61 -19.07 4.18
N ILE A 162 -7.34 -19.17 3.77
CA ILE A 162 -6.60 -18.11 3.07
C ILE A 162 -5.86 -18.72 1.88
N TYR A 163 -5.29 -17.88 1.00
CA TYR A 163 -4.60 -18.31 -0.21
C TYR A 163 -3.11 -17.99 -0.13
N GLU A 164 -2.28 -18.92 -0.62
CA GLU A 164 -0.80 -18.81 -0.52
C GLU A 164 -0.24 -17.65 -1.34
N ASP A 165 -0.79 -17.38 -2.53
CA ASP A 165 -0.38 -16.27 -3.40
C ASP A 165 -0.59 -14.90 -2.73
N GLU A 166 -1.74 -14.70 -2.07
CA GLU A 166 -1.97 -13.48 -1.29
C GLU A 166 -1.05 -13.39 -0.07
N LEU A 167 -0.70 -14.53 0.53
CA LEU A 167 0.15 -14.60 1.70
C LEU A 167 1.58 -14.13 1.40
N GLU A 168 2.16 -14.51 0.25
CA GLU A 168 3.48 -14.04 -0.19
C GLU A 168 3.52 -12.51 -0.34
N GLY A 169 2.48 -11.92 -0.92
CA GLY A 169 2.35 -10.47 -1.01
C GLY A 169 2.35 -9.80 0.37
N ARG A 170 1.63 -10.37 1.35
CA ARG A 170 1.59 -9.83 2.72
C ARG A 170 2.91 -10.01 3.48
N ILE A 171 3.65 -11.10 3.23
CA ILE A 171 5.01 -11.28 3.77
C ILE A 171 5.94 -10.17 3.27
N TYR A 172 5.86 -9.83 1.98
CA TYR A 172 6.64 -8.73 1.41
C TYR A 172 6.27 -7.39 2.04
N GLU A 173 4.98 -7.06 2.14
CA GLU A 173 4.48 -5.82 2.76
C GLU A 173 4.98 -5.67 4.20
N ILE A 174 4.88 -6.74 5.01
CA ILE A 174 5.34 -6.73 6.41
C ILE A 174 6.84 -6.45 6.49
N LYS A 175 7.66 -7.16 5.68
CA LYS A 175 9.12 -6.97 5.65
C LYS A 175 9.52 -5.54 5.25
N LYS A 176 8.70 -4.84 4.49
CA LYS A 176 8.92 -3.47 4.05
C LYS A 176 8.28 -2.40 4.96
N GLY A 177 7.59 -2.81 6.03
CA GLY A 177 6.87 -1.88 6.91
C GLY A 177 5.66 -1.21 6.24
N LEU A 178 5.12 -1.82 5.18
CA LEU A 178 4.00 -1.32 4.39
C LEU A 178 2.66 -1.98 4.74
N ALA A 179 2.66 -2.92 5.68
CA ALA A 179 1.46 -3.66 6.04
C ALA A 179 0.42 -2.76 6.71
N GLU A 180 -0.82 -2.84 6.22
CA GLU A 180 -1.95 -2.17 6.86
C GLU A 180 -2.24 -2.74 8.25
N PRO A 181 -2.79 -1.94 9.18
CA PRO A 181 -3.24 -2.43 10.47
C PRO A 181 -4.32 -3.52 10.35
N LEU A 182 -4.32 -4.47 11.26
CA LEU A 182 -5.41 -5.43 11.41
C LEU A 182 -6.70 -4.73 11.87
N ILE A 183 -7.87 -5.37 11.70
CA ILE A 183 -9.10 -4.97 12.38
C ILE A 183 -9.45 -6.06 13.39
N VAL A 184 -9.46 -5.68 14.66
CA VAL A 184 -9.66 -6.59 15.78
C VAL A 184 -10.76 -6.08 16.69
N VAL A 185 -11.67 -6.96 17.11
CA VAL A 185 -12.62 -6.70 18.20
C VAL A 185 -12.05 -7.26 19.49
N ARG A 186 -11.92 -6.42 20.50
CA ARG A 186 -11.52 -6.81 21.86
C ARG A 186 -12.71 -6.80 22.80
N ARG A 187 -12.95 -7.92 23.46
CA ARG A 187 -13.86 -7.99 24.59
C ARG A 187 -13.18 -8.69 25.78
N PRO A 188 -13.76 -8.69 27.00
CA PRO A 188 -13.14 -9.33 28.14
C PRO A 188 -12.67 -10.76 27.82
N GLY A 189 -11.37 -11.01 27.95
CA GLY A 189 -10.72 -12.30 27.73
C GLY A 189 -10.59 -12.77 26.28
N ARG A 190 -10.90 -11.94 25.25
CA ARG A 190 -10.84 -12.35 23.84
C ARG A 190 -10.37 -11.25 22.89
N TRP A 191 -9.52 -11.65 21.94
CA TRP A 191 -9.13 -10.88 20.77
C TRP A 191 -9.68 -11.55 19.51
N ILE A 192 -10.59 -10.90 18.79
CA ILE A 192 -11.26 -11.49 17.63
C ILE A 192 -10.75 -10.80 16.37
N LEU A 193 -10.08 -11.54 15.50
CA LEU A 193 -9.58 -11.03 14.22
C LEU A 193 -10.72 -10.96 13.21
N VAL A 194 -11.07 -9.73 12.79
CA VAL A 194 -12.15 -9.47 11.83
C VAL A 194 -11.63 -9.32 10.42
N ASP A 195 -10.51 -8.59 10.25
CA ASP A 195 -9.85 -8.41 8.95
C ASP A 195 -8.34 -8.48 9.09
N GLY A 196 -7.68 -8.98 8.03
CA GLY A 196 -6.23 -9.12 7.96
C GLY A 196 -5.71 -10.53 8.28
N HIS A 197 -6.50 -11.58 8.05
CA HIS A 197 -6.12 -12.97 8.30
C HIS A 197 -4.82 -13.37 7.57
N HIS A 198 -4.65 -12.97 6.31
CA HIS A 198 -3.39 -13.19 5.56
C HIS A 198 -2.20 -12.50 6.25
N ARG A 199 -2.38 -11.24 6.71
CA ARG A 199 -1.34 -10.48 7.42
C ARG A 199 -0.97 -11.13 8.76
N ALA A 200 -1.95 -11.59 9.51
CA ALA A 200 -1.72 -12.27 10.79
C ALA A 200 -0.94 -13.57 10.59
N ILE A 201 -1.29 -14.40 9.59
CA ILE A 201 -0.55 -15.62 9.25
C ILE A 201 0.85 -15.30 8.70
N ALA A 202 0.98 -14.28 7.84
CA ALA A 202 2.28 -13.84 7.33
C ALA A 202 3.22 -13.41 8.47
N ALA A 203 2.70 -12.62 9.42
CA ALA A 203 3.46 -12.20 10.59
C ALA A 203 3.86 -13.39 11.47
N LYS A 204 2.95 -14.34 11.69
CA LYS A 204 3.25 -15.58 12.43
C LYS A 204 4.38 -16.39 11.77
N ARG A 205 4.36 -16.55 10.44
CA ARG A 205 5.44 -17.20 9.68
C ARG A 205 6.78 -16.47 9.80
N LEU A 206 6.75 -15.16 9.96
CA LEU A 206 7.94 -14.32 10.16
C LEU A 206 8.43 -14.30 11.63
N GLY A 207 7.73 -14.96 12.56
CA GLY A 207 8.05 -14.94 13.99
C GLY A 207 7.75 -13.62 14.69
N ILE A 208 6.96 -12.74 14.06
CA ILE A 208 6.53 -11.47 14.63
C ILE A 208 5.44 -11.76 15.67
N LYS A 209 5.58 -11.20 16.85
CA LYS A 209 4.68 -11.47 17.99
C LYS A 209 3.48 -10.53 18.04
N ASN A 210 3.64 -9.31 17.56
CA ASN A 210 2.62 -8.27 17.63
C ASN A 210 2.49 -7.56 16.29
N LEU A 211 1.27 -7.17 15.92
CA LEU A 211 0.98 -6.31 14.76
C LEU A 211 0.11 -5.12 15.16
N ASP A 212 0.26 -4.02 14.42
CA ASP A 212 -0.60 -2.86 14.53
C ASP A 212 -2.05 -3.21 14.14
N ALA A 213 -3.00 -2.69 14.91
CA ALA A 213 -4.42 -2.92 14.69
C ALA A 213 -5.30 -1.71 15.02
N TYR A 214 -6.43 -1.62 14.32
CA TYR A 214 -7.62 -0.93 14.79
C TYR A 214 -8.34 -1.86 15.75
N ILE A 215 -8.44 -1.45 17.01
CA ILE A 215 -9.03 -2.23 18.10
C ILE A 215 -10.41 -1.65 18.42
N ILE A 216 -11.46 -2.41 18.16
CA ILE A 216 -12.83 -2.08 18.56
C ILE A 216 -13.06 -2.71 19.92
N GLU A 217 -12.98 -1.92 20.97
CA GLU A 217 -13.12 -2.39 22.35
C GLU A 217 -14.58 -2.43 22.76
N ILE A 218 -15.02 -3.57 23.28
CA ILE A 218 -16.35 -3.84 23.83
C ILE A 218 -16.18 -4.21 25.29
N ARG A 219 -16.82 -3.48 26.17
CA ARG A 219 -16.77 -3.73 27.64
C ARG A 219 -17.76 -4.78 28.10
N ASP A 220 -18.80 -4.95 27.33
CA ASP A 220 -19.89 -5.89 27.66
C ASP A 220 -19.46 -7.34 27.45
N ASN A 221 -19.86 -8.21 28.38
CA ASN A 221 -19.56 -9.63 28.27
C ASN A 221 -20.67 -10.35 27.49
N ILE A 222 -20.80 -9.98 26.21
CA ILE A 222 -21.77 -10.58 25.27
C ILE A 222 -21.05 -11.43 24.23
N GLU A 223 -21.67 -12.52 23.82
CA GLU A 223 -21.16 -13.33 22.72
C GLU A 223 -21.54 -12.72 21.37
N LEU A 224 -20.54 -12.45 20.53
CA LEU A 224 -20.75 -11.89 19.21
C LEU A 224 -21.04 -12.97 18.16
N GLY A 225 -21.80 -12.62 17.12
CA GLY A 225 -22.09 -13.52 16.00
C GLY A 225 -20.83 -14.08 15.33
N MET A 226 -19.76 -13.29 15.26
CA MET A 226 -18.47 -13.71 14.71
C MET A 226 -17.79 -14.81 15.54
N GLU A 227 -17.99 -14.86 16.86
CA GLU A 227 -17.47 -15.93 17.70
C GLU A 227 -18.26 -17.23 17.50
N ARG A 228 -19.58 -17.11 17.30
CA ARG A 228 -20.42 -18.27 16.94
C ARG A 228 -19.98 -18.85 15.60
N THR A 229 -19.67 -17.99 14.63
CA THR A 229 -19.14 -18.42 13.33
C THR A 229 -17.78 -19.11 13.49
N ALA A 230 -16.84 -18.54 14.25
CA ALA A 230 -15.54 -19.15 14.51
C ALA A 230 -15.72 -20.55 15.16
N ARG A 231 -16.61 -20.67 16.15
CA ARG A 231 -16.91 -21.95 16.81
C ARG A 231 -17.51 -22.98 15.84
N ALA A 232 -18.46 -22.56 15.00
CA ALA A 232 -19.07 -23.44 13.99
C ALA A 232 -18.05 -23.95 12.96
N LEU A 233 -16.97 -23.18 12.72
CA LEU A 233 -15.87 -23.55 11.84
C LEU A 233 -14.69 -24.25 12.57
N ASN A 234 -14.84 -24.53 13.88
CA ASN A 234 -13.80 -25.10 14.75
C ASN A 234 -12.51 -24.27 14.78
N LEU A 235 -12.62 -22.95 14.74
CA LEU A 235 -11.48 -22.03 14.82
C LEU A 235 -11.25 -21.62 16.28
N ASN A 236 -10.04 -21.87 16.79
CA ASN A 236 -9.61 -21.51 18.13
C ASN A 236 -8.36 -20.62 18.11
N SER A 237 -7.55 -20.78 17.07
CA SER A 237 -6.29 -20.05 16.87
C SER A 237 -6.01 -19.85 15.39
N LEU A 238 -4.99 -19.06 15.06
CA LEU A 238 -4.56 -18.86 13.67
C LEU A 238 -4.08 -20.18 13.00
N ASP A 239 -3.69 -21.19 13.78
CA ASP A 239 -3.25 -22.48 13.26
C ASP A 239 -4.39 -23.31 12.64
N ASP A 240 -5.63 -22.98 12.97
CA ASP A 240 -6.82 -23.63 12.41
C ASP A 240 -7.18 -23.11 11.02
N ILE A 241 -6.51 -22.03 10.57
CA ILE A 241 -6.73 -21.48 9.24
C ILE A 241 -6.02 -22.35 8.20
N LYS A 242 -6.77 -22.85 7.22
CA LYS A 242 -6.24 -23.62 6.10
C LYS A 242 -5.66 -22.69 5.05
N VAL A 243 -4.38 -22.86 4.74
CA VAL A 243 -3.73 -22.19 3.61
C VAL A 243 -3.96 -23.04 2.37
N LEU A 244 -4.57 -22.46 1.34
CA LEU A 244 -4.89 -23.12 0.08
C LEU A 244 -3.88 -22.71 -0.98
N ASP A 245 -3.49 -23.68 -1.81
CA ASP A 245 -2.62 -23.45 -2.95
C ASP A 245 -3.29 -22.55 -4.00
N TYR A 246 -2.49 -21.77 -4.72
CA TYR A 246 -2.92 -20.87 -5.81
C TYR A 246 -3.78 -21.59 -6.85
N ALA A 247 -3.42 -22.82 -7.25
CA ALA A 247 -4.17 -23.63 -8.21
C ALA A 247 -5.65 -23.88 -7.84
N ARG A 248 -6.03 -23.63 -6.59
CA ARG A 248 -7.40 -23.81 -6.08
C ARG A 248 -8.16 -22.51 -5.86
N HIS A 249 -7.53 -21.35 -6.12
CA HIS A 249 -8.20 -20.07 -6.00
C HIS A 249 -9.29 -19.93 -7.07
N PRO A 250 -10.53 -19.53 -6.72
CA PRO A 250 -11.62 -19.44 -7.68
C PRO A 250 -11.32 -18.53 -8.89
N LEU A 251 -10.54 -17.46 -8.70
CA LEU A 251 -10.15 -16.55 -9.78
C LEU A 251 -9.20 -17.17 -10.80
N VAL A 252 -8.40 -18.18 -10.40
CA VAL A 252 -7.49 -18.88 -11.34
C VAL A 252 -8.26 -19.59 -12.42
N ALA A 253 -9.39 -20.22 -12.09
CA ALA A 253 -10.27 -20.89 -13.05
C ALA A 253 -10.86 -19.92 -14.09
N LEU A 254 -10.97 -18.63 -13.75
CA LEU A 254 -11.50 -17.59 -14.64
C LEU A 254 -10.41 -16.98 -15.54
N THR A 255 -9.14 -17.02 -15.11
CA THR A 255 -8.01 -16.35 -15.78
C THR A 255 -7.20 -17.29 -16.68
N HIS A 256 -7.18 -18.61 -16.41
CA HIS A 256 -6.55 -19.60 -17.27
C HIS A 256 -7.42 -19.91 -18.49
N ARG A 257 -7.26 -19.13 -19.57
CA ARG A 257 -7.60 -19.60 -20.91
C ARG A 257 -6.46 -20.49 -21.39
N GLN A 258 -6.72 -21.78 -21.57
CA GLN A 258 -5.81 -22.63 -22.36
C GLN A 258 -5.75 -22.03 -23.77
N VAL A 259 -4.61 -21.44 -24.12
CA VAL A 259 -4.30 -21.16 -25.51
C VAL A 259 -3.97 -22.52 -26.11
N GLY A 260 -4.95 -23.15 -26.74
CA GLY A 260 -4.74 -24.39 -27.49
C GLY A 260 -3.66 -24.13 -28.53
N HIS A 261 -2.63 -24.94 -28.52
CA HIS A 261 -1.73 -25.06 -29.66
C HIS A 261 -2.54 -25.68 -30.84
N GLY A 262 -2.91 -24.85 -31.81
CA GLY A 262 -3.36 -25.28 -33.10
C GLY A 262 -2.16 -25.58 -34.03
#